data_1d2a8807f12fe658c38ffa256ab697c1
#
_entry.id   1d2a8807f12fe658c38ffa256ab697c1
#
_cell.length_a   1.000
_cell.length_b   1.000
_cell.length_c   1.000
_cell.angle_alpha   90.00
_cell.angle_beta   90.00
_cell.angle_gamma   90.00
#
_symmetry.space_group_name_H-M   'P 1'
#
loop_
_entity.id
_entity.type
_entity.pdbx_description
1 polymer ?
#
loop_
_entity_poly.entity_id
_entity_poly.type
_entity_poly.pdbx_seq_one_letter_code
_entity_poly.pdbx_strand_id
1 'polypeptide(L)'
;MLAAVILPRLDAPVAPSAKVAVTQLSAYDSHSLLRQARDARTKAVQEAQVLAWAKELQQGMARYQAQLKAIAAAKAEAAYYAQLSNHAPPPPYIAKIINDAFSPLGPRAVQWAINVAYCESRYHPNSVNTDSGATGLFQFMASTWSGTPYANKSRFDPVANAFAAAWLYKTYGPGRWSCVG
;
A
#
# COMPACT_ATOMS: atom_id res chain seq x y z
N MET A 1 7.30 39.19 -12.59
CA MET A 1 8.64 39.55 -13.11
C MET A 1 9.44 38.27 -13.24
N LEU A 2 9.60 37.77 -14.45
CA LEU A 2 10.39 36.59 -14.78
C LEU A 2 11.80 37.06 -15.12
N ALA A 3 12.78 36.70 -14.29
CA ALA A 3 14.18 36.96 -14.55
C ALA A 3 14.70 35.97 -15.59
N ALA A 4 15.07 36.46 -16.77
CA ALA A 4 15.74 35.66 -17.78
C ALA A 4 17.17 35.35 -17.34
N VAL A 5 17.51 34.11 -17.13
CA VAL A 5 18.89 33.66 -16.93
C VAL A 5 19.58 33.62 -18.30
N ILE A 6 20.47 34.56 -18.52
CA ILE A 6 21.34 34.56 -19.70
C ILE A 6 22.50 33.61 -19.41
N LEU A 7 22.51 32.46 -20.09
CA LEU A 7 23.65 31.56 -20.10
C LEU A 7 24.76 32.12 -20.97
N PRO A 8 26.03 32.14 -20.53
CA PRO A 8 27.14 32.59 -21.38
C PRO A 8 27.34 31.60 -22.54
N ARG A 9 27.46 32.14 -23.75
CA ARG A 9 27.89 31.42 -24.94
C ARG A 9 29.32 30.96 -24.71
N LEU A 10 29.55 29.66 -24.65
CA LEU A 10 30.89 29.09 -24.72
C LEU A 10 31.34 29.16 -26.20
N ASP A 11 32.16 30.13 -26.53
CA ASP A 11 32.85 30.14 -27.81
C ASP A 11 33.79 28.93 -27.86
N ALA A 12 33.52 28.02 -28.79
CA ALA A 12 34.38 26.89 -29.03
C ALA A 12 35.77 27.39 -29.46
N PRO A 13 36.86 26.89 -28.86
CA PRO A 13 38.18 27.27 -29.27
C PRO A 13 38.41 26.83 -30.73
N VAL A 14 38.78 27.80 -31.57
CA VAL A 14 39.23 27.54 -32.96
C VAL A 14 40.46 26.63 -32.88
N ALA A 15 40.32 25.43 -33.40
CA ALA A 15 41.43 24.48 -33.46
C ALA A 15 42.55 25.07 -34.31
N PRO A 16 43.79 25.15 -33.81
CA PRO A 16 44.92 25.58 -34.64
C PRO A 16 45.12 24.54 -35.75
N SER A 17 45.29 25.05 -37.00
CA SER A 17 45.67 24.25 -38.13
C SER A 17 47.04 23.59 -37.86
N ALA A 18 47.04 22.41 -37.25
CA ALA A 18 48.24 21.63 -37.02
C ALA A 18 48.61 20.96 -38.35
N LYS A 19 49.65 21.43 -38.99
CA LYS A 19 50.45 20.58 -39.86
C LYS A 19 50.97 19.45 -38.97
N VAL A 20 50.33 18.29 -39.05
CA VAL A 20 50.73 17.09 -38.36
C VAL A 20 52.05 16.66 -38.96
N ALA A 21 53.14 17.02 -38.30
CA ALA A 21 54.40 16.28 -38.44
C ALA A 21 54.11 14.86 -37.99
N VAL A 22 54.15 13.91 -38.90
CA VAL A 22 54.08 12.47 -38.59
C VAL A 22 55.42 12.13 -37.90
N THR A 23 55.51 12.49 -36.63
CA THR A 23 56.53 11.97 -35.73
C THR A 23 56.12 10.56 -35.41
N GLN A 24 57.00 9.61 -35.67
CA GLN A 24 56.80 8.20 -35.28
C GLN A 24 56.44 8.13 -33.79
N LEU A 25 55.17 8.00 -33.47
CA LEU A 25 54.72 7.63 -32.13
C LEU A 25 55.30 6.26 -31.88
N SER A 26 56.19 6.13 -30.91
CA SER A 26 56.77 4.83 -30.55
C SER A 26 55.64 3.89 -30.12
N ALA A 27 55.78 2.61 -30.37
CA ALA A 27 54.81 1.60 -29.95
C ALA A 27 54.55 1.68 -28.43
N TYR A 28 55.49 2.21 -27.67
CA TYR A 28 55.38 2.47 -26.23
C TYR A 28 54.33 3.55 -25.90
N ASP A 29 54.26 4.63 -26.67
CA ASP A 29 53.28 5.70 -26.46
C ASP A 29 51.85 5.25 -26.79
N SER A 30 51.69 4.44 -27.83
CA SER A 30 50.40 3.86 -28.19
C SER A 30 49.88 2.92 -27.11
N HIS A 31 50.70 2.12 -26.48
CA HIS A 31 50.36 1.24 -25.36
C HIS A 31 49.99 2.01 -24.10
N SER A 32 50.64 3.14 -23.83
CA SER A 32 50.33 3.97 -22.67
C SER A 32 48.96 4.68 -22.84
N LEU A 33 48.69 5.21 -24.02
CA LEU A 33 47.38 5.83 -24.36
C LEU A 33 46.24 4.82 -24.28
N LEU A 34 46.45 3.61 -24.79
CA LEU A 34 45.43 2.56 -24.70
C LEU A 34 45.13 2.14 -23.24
N ARG A 35 46.16 2.08 -22.37
CA ARG A 35 45.97 1.81 -20.95
C ARG A 35 45.18 2.93 -20.28
N GLN A 36 45.57 4.20 -20.50
CA GLN A 36 44.86 5.35 -19.94
C GLN A 36 43.41 5.39 -20.38
N ALA A 37 43.13 5.15 -21.67
CA ALA A 37 41.75 5.08 -22.18
C ALA A 37 40.93 3.93 -21.54
N ARG A 38 41.55 2.77 -21.32
CA ARG A 38 40.92 1.65 -20.64
C ARG A 38 40.60 1.97 -19.18
N ASP A 39 41.55 2.57 -18.47
CA ASP A 39 41.39 2.93 -17.06
C ASP A 39 40.35 4.00 -16.87
N ALA A 40 40.32 5.02 -17.76
CA ALA A 40 39.29 6.04 -17.77
C ALA A 40 37.89 5.43 -18.02
N ARG A 41 37.78 4.51 -18.98
CA ARG A 41 36.50 3.79 -19.24
C ARG A 41 36.05 2.94 -18.05
N THR A 42 36.97 2.22 -17.42
CA THR A 42 36.69 1.40 -16.23
C THR A 42 36.19 2.28 -15.10
N LYS A 43 36.84 3.40 -14.84
CA LYS A 43 36.42 4.37 -13.83
C LYS A 43 35.04 4.94 -14.11
N ALA A 44 34.77 5.35 -15.34
CA ALA A 44 33.46 5.87 -15.74
C ALA A 44 32.33 4.84 -15.56
N VAL A 45 32.59 3.56 -15.86
CA VAL A 45 31.63 2.47 -15.64
C VAL A 45 31.36 2.28 -14.15
N GLN A 46 32.40 2.28 -13.33
CA GLN A 46 32.28 2.15 -11.87
C GLN A 46 31.48 3.31 -11.26
N GLU A 47 31.78 4.55 -11.67
CA GLU A 47 31.04 5.73 -11.22
C GLU A 47 29.55 5.66 -11.61
N ALA A 48 29.26 5.24 -12.85
CA ALA A 48 27.89 5.06 -13.32
C ALA A 48 27.13 3.98 -12.50
N GLN A 49 27.80 2.87 -12.16
CA GLN A 49 27.21 1.81 -11.33
C GLN A 49 26.90 2.30 -9.90
N VAL A 50 27.82 3.06 -9.30
CA VAL A 50 27.61 3.65 -7.97
C VAL A 50 26.44 4.62 -7.97
N LEU A 51 26.33 5.48 -8.98
CA LEU A 51 25.22 6.41 -9.13
C LEU A 51 23.87 5.69 -9.34
N ALA A 52 23.86 4.64 -10.15
CA ALA A 52 22.66 3.82 -10.37
C ALA A 52 22.19 3.17 -9.06
N TRP A 53 23.11 2.54 -8.33
CA TRP A 53 22.81 1.94 -7.02
C TRP A 53 22.31 2.96 -5.99
N ALA A 54 22.95 4.15 -5.91
CA ALA A 54 22.52 5.22 -5.01
C ALA A 54 21.08 5.69 -5.34
N LYS A 55 20.75 5.80 -6.63
CA LYS A 55 19.39 6.14 -7.07
C LYS A 55 18.37 5.08 -6.68
N GLU A 56 18.68 3.80 -6.85
CA GLU A 56 17.81 2.69 -6.44
C GLU A 56 17.57 2.68 -4.94
N LEU A 57 18.63 2.89 -4.14
CA LEU A 57 18.53 2.98 -2.69
C LEU A 57 17.65 4.14 -2.27
N GLN A 58 17.84 5.32 -2.87
CA GLN A 58 16.99 6.50 -2.58
C GLN A 58 15.52 6.25 -2.90
N GLN A 59 15.23 5.60 -4.05
CA GLN A 59 13.87 5.22 -4.41
C GLN A 59 13.28 4.18 -3.47
N GLY A 60 14.09 3.21 -3.03
CA GLY A 60 13.69 2.22 -2.02
C GLY A 60 13.31 2.86 -0.69
N MET A 61 14.15 3.78 -0.19
CA MET A 61 13.89 4.53 1.02
C MET A 61 12.63 5.39 0.92
N ALA A 62 12.42 6.06 -0.21
CA ALA A 62 11.21 6.87 -0.42
C ALA A 62 9.94 6.01 -0.40
N ARG A 63 9.95 4.84 -1.04
CA ARG A 63 8.84 3.89 -1.00
C ARG A 63 8.57 3.38 0.42
N TYR A 64 9.60 3.05 1.16
CA TYR A 64 9.49 2.61 2.56
C TYR A 64 8.89 3.70 3.44
N GLN A 65 9.37 4.94 3.32
CA GLN A 65 8.81 6.07 4.08
C GLN A 65 7.34 6.34 3.73
N ALA A 66 6.97 6.24 2.45
CA ALA A 66 5.58 6.38 2.02
C ALA A 66 4.69 5.28 2.63
N GLN A 67 5.18 4.05 2.69
CA GLN A 67 4.48 2.93 3.31
C GLN A 67 4.29 3.14 4.83
N LEU A 68 5.33 3.61 5.53
CA LEU A 68 5.21 3.93 6.97
C LEU A 68 4.19 5.04 7.23
N LYS A 69 4.15 6.09 6.40
CA LYS A 69 3.14 7.15 6.50
C LYS A 69 1.73 6.61 6.27
N ALA A 70 1.54 5.74 5.29
CA ALA A 70 0.24 5.13 5.02
C ALA A 70 -0.23 4.25 6.19
N ILE A 71 0.66 3.45 6.78
CA ILE A 71 0.36 2.64 7.97
C ILE A 71 0.00 3.52 9.15
N ALA A 72 0.75 4.60 9.40
CA ALA A 72 0.48 5.52 10.50
C ALA A 72 -0.87 6.25 10.32
N ALA A 73 -1.19 6.68 9.09
CA ALA A 73 -2.47 7.30 8.78
C ALA A 73 -3.65 6.33 8.98
N ALA A 74 -3.54 5.10 8.50
CA ALA A 74 -4.57 4.07 8.70
C ALA A 74 -4.77 3.75 10.20
N LYS A 75 -3.69 3.68 10.97
CA LYS A 75 -3.76 3.46 12.43
C LYS A 75 -4.42 4.64 13.16
N ALA A 76 -4.11 5.86 12.76
CA ALA A 76 -4.72 7.06 13.35
C ALA A 76 -6.22 7.14 13.01
N GLU A 77 -6.61 6.83 11.78
CA GLU A 77 -8.00 6.76 11.36
C GLU A 77 -8.78 5.68 12.13
N ALA A 78 -8.21 4.49 12.28
CA ALA A 78 -8.80 3.41 13.07
C ALA A 78 -8.99 3.81 14.54
N ALA A 79 -7.99 4.48 15.15
CA ALA A 79 -8.07 4.98 16.52
C ALA A 79 -9.16 6.06 16.67
N TYR A 80 -9.29 6.95 15.71
CA TYR A 80 -10.35 7.96 15.69
C TYR A 80 -11.74 7.31 15.68
N TYR A 81 -11.99 6.34 14.79
CA TYR A 81 -13.28 5.64 14.73
C TYR A 81 -13.53 4.79 15.97
N ALA A 82 -12.50 4.21 16.58
CA ALA A 82 -12.63 3.48 17.84
C ALA A 82 -13.10 4.38 18.99
N GLN A 83 -12.69 5.65 19.02
CA GLN A 83 -13.14 6.62 20.00
C GLN A 83 -14.59 7.05 19.82
N LEU A 84 -15.14 6.93 18.62
CA LEU A 84 -16.56 7.23 18.35
C LEU A 84 -17.49 6.11 18.82
N SER A 85 -16.97 4.94 19.15
CA SER A 85 -17.74 3.83 19.68
C SER A 85 -18.13 4.11 21.13
N ASN A 86 -19.41 4.10 21.41
CA ASN A 86 -19.96 4.31 22.76
C ASN A 86 -20.27 3.00 23.49
N HIS A 87 -19.63 1.91 23.11
CA HIS A 87 -19.84 0.58 23.67
C HIS A 87 -18.51 -0.15 23.92
N ALA A 88 -18.58 -1.23 24.68
CA ALA A 88 -17.42 -2.06 24.96
C ALA A 88 -16.79 -2.64 23.67
N PRO A 89 -15.44 -2.72 23.60
CA PRO A 89 -14.77 -3.33 22.46
C PRO A 89 -15.15 -4.83 22.33
N PRO A 90 -15.06 -5.40 21.11
CA PRO A 90 -15.31 -6.83 20.92
C PRO A 90 -14.28 -7.68 21.68
N PRO A 91 -14.67 -8.88 22.13
CA PRO A 91 -13.71 -9.86 22.62
C PRO A 91 -12.58 -10.10 21.61
N PRO A 92 -11.32 -10.36 22.04
CA PRO A 92 -10.16 -10.44 21.13
C PRO A 92 -10.36 -11.41 19.96
N TYR A 93 -11.01 -12.53 20.18
CA TYR A 93 -11.34 -13.50 19.13
C TYR A 93 -12.29 -12.91 18.08
N ILE A 94 -13.35 -12.23 18.49
CA ILE A 94 -14.30 -11.57 17.58
C ILE A 94 -13.65 -10.38 16.87
N ALA A 95 -12.84 -9.59 17.59
CA ALA A 95 -12.08 -8.50 17.02
C ALA A 95 -11.20 -8.97 15.86
N LYS A 96 -10.50 -10.09 16.05
CA LYS A 96 -9.67 -10.69 15.00
C LYS A 96 -10.50 -11.10 13.78
N ILE A 97 -11.62 -11.78 13.97
CA ILE A 97 -12.50 -12.21 12.88
C ILE A 97 -13.04 -11.02 12.08
N ILE A 98 -13.53 -9.99 12.76
CA ILE A 98 -14.02 -8.77 12.10
C ILE A 98 -12.89 -8.10 11.33
N ASN A 99 -11.71 -7.98 11.93
CA ASN A 99 -10.56 -7.36 11.26
C ASN A 99 -10.12 -8.17 10.04
N ASP A 100 -10.04 -9.49 10.13
CA ASP A 100 -9.67 -10.35 8.99
C ASP A 100 -10.66 -10.20 7.82
N ALA A 101 -11.95 -10.06 8.09
CA ALA A 101 -12.99 -9.93 7.08
C ALA A 101 -13.05 -8.52 6.45
N PHE A 102 -12.89 -7.47 7.26
CA PHE A 102 -13.20 -6.09 6.84
C PHE A 102 -11.95 -5.22 6.58
N SER A 103 -10.76 -5.58 7.08
CA SER A 103 -9.54 -4.76 6.84
C SER A 103 -9.22 -4.51 5.36
N PRO A 104 -9.50 -5.43 4.40
CA PRO A 104 -9.32 -5.14 2.99
C PRO A 104 -10.26 -4.04 2.44
N LEU A 105 -11.32 -3.70 3.19
CA LEU A 105 -12.30 -2.66 2.84
C LEU A 105 -11.99 -1.30 3.50
N GLY A 106 -10.94 -1.26 4.33
CA GLY A 106 -10.47 -0.06 5.00
C GLY A 106 -10.97 0.11 6.45
N PRO A 107 -10.35 1.02 7.22
CA PRO A 107 -10.61 1.19 8.66
C PRO A 107 -12.04 1.61 8.98
N ARG A 108 -12.69 2.38 8.10
CA ARG A 108 -14.12 2.71 8.26
C ARG A 108 -15.02 1.49 8.23
N ALA A 109 -14.75 0.55 7.33
CA ALA A 109 -15.52 -0.68 7.22
C ALA A 109 -15.33 -1.57 8.45
N VAL A 110 -14.11 -1.65 8.99
CA VAL A 110 -13.82 -2.36 10.24
C VAL A 110 -14.62 -1.75 11.40
N GLN A 111 -14.58 -0.42 11.56
CA GLN A 111 -15.31 0.23 12.65
C GLN A 111 -16.82 0.09 12.51
N TRP A 112 -17.36 0.26 11.29
CA TRP A 112 -18.75 -0.02 11.00
C TRP A 112 -19.14 -1.45 11.39
N ALA A 113 -18.33 -2.44 11.03
CA ALA A 113 -18.58 -3.85 11.34
C ALA A 113 -18.57 -4.13 12.86
N ILE A 114 -17.67 -3.47 13.61
CA ILE A 114 -17.62 -3.55 15.08
C ILE A 114 -18.93 -3.02 15.66
N ASN A 115 -19.39 -1.84 15.24
CA ASN A 115 -20.60 -1.21 15.75
C ASN A 115 -21.84 -2.04 15.41
N VAL A 116 -21.94 -2.53 14.17
CA VAL A 116 -23.06 -3.36 13.73
C VAL A 116 -23.09 -4.70 14.49
N ALA A 117 -21.96 -5.40 14.60
CA ALA A 117 -21.91 -6.65 15.34
C ALA A 117 -22.30 -6.49 16.82
N TYR A 118 -21.94 -5.35 17.44
CA TYR A 118 -22.40 -5.03 18.78
C TYR A 118 -23.91 -4.81 18.83
N CYS A 119 -24.43 -4.00 17.93
CA CYS A 119 -25.86 -3.69 17.87
C CYS A 119 -26.70 -4.95 17.62
N GLU A 120 -26.31 -5.79 16.66
CA GLU A 120 -27.06 -6.96 16.20
C GLU A 120 -27.01 -8.12 17.19
N SER A 121 -25.85 -8.42 17.77
CA SER A 121 -25.66 -9.63 18.55
C SER A 121 -24.92 -9.45 19.90
N ARG A 122 -24.51 -8.21 20.23
CA ARG A 122 -23.58 -7.97 21.35
C ARG A 122 -22.32 -8.82 21.25
N TYR A 123 -21.84 -9.06 20.04
CA TYR A 123 -20.71 -9.91 19.68
C TYR A 123 -20.90 -11.41 19.95
N HIS A 124 -22.14 -11.86 20.13
CA HIS A 124 -22.45 -13.28 20.36
C HIS A 124 -22.74 -14.01 19.04
N PRO A 125 -21.82 -14.88 18.56
CA PRO A 125 -22.01 -15.55 17.27
C PRO A 125 -23.19 -16.56 17.26
N ASN A 126 -23.65 -16.99 18.42
CA ASN A 126 -24.78 -17.92 18.59
C ASN A 126 -26.13 -17.20 18.80
N SER A 127 -26.17 -15.88 18.66
CA SER A 127 -27.40 -15.13 18.80
C SER A 127 -28.44 -15.52 17.74
N VAL A 128 -29.69 -15.66 18.17
CA VAL A 128 -30.88 -15.84 17.33
C VAL A 128 -31.91 -14.83 17.77
N ASN A 129 -32.41 -14.06 16.83
CA ASN A 129 -33.60 -13.25 17.03
C ASN A 129 -34.82 -14.14 16.84
N THR A 130 -35.61 -14.38 17.91
CA THR A 130 -36.74 -15.31 17.93
C THR A 130 -37.89 -14.84 17.06
N ASP A 131 -38.03 -13.53 16.82
CA ASP A 131 -39.15 -12.96 16.07
C ASP A 131 -38.89 -13.04 14.55
N SER A 132 -37.63 -12.77 14.13
CA SER A 132 -37.25 -12.71 12.72
C SER A 132 -36.51 -13.94 12.22
N GLY A 133 -35.93 -14.75 13.12
CA GLY A 133 -35.04 -15.87 12.80
C GLY A 133 -33.67 -15.42 12.30
N ALA A 134 -33.33 -14.13 12.45
CA ALA A 134 -31.99 -13.62 12.14
C ALA A 134 -30.96 -14.28 13.08
N THR A 135 -29.80 -14.63 12.53
CA THR A 135 -28.87 -15.54 13.22
C THR A 135 -27.43 -15.10 13.07
N GLY A 136 -26.65 -15.29 14.13
CA GLY A 136 -25.20 -15.15 14.13
C GLY A 136 -24.73 -13.74 14.46
N LEU A 137 -23.44 -13.51 14.28
CA LEU A 137 -22.74 -12.28 14.66
C LEU A 137 -23.35 -11.01 14.02
N PHE A 138 -23.72 -11.08 12.74
CA PHE A 138 -24.31 -10.01 11.96
C PHE A 138 -25.81 -10.23 11.66
N GLN A 139 -26.48 -11.11 12.40
CA GLN A 139 -27.94 -11.38 12.34
C GLN A 139 -28.47 -11.58 10.91
N PHE A 140 -27.93 -12.56 10.20
CA PHE A 140 -28.39 -12.90 8.86
C PHE A 140 -29.75 -13.58 8.86
N MET A 141 -30.67 -13.04 8.07
CA MET A 141 -31.87 -13.75 7.66
C MET A 141 -31.53 -14.95 6.78
N ALA A 142 -32.30 -16.04 6.85
CA ALA A 142 -32.05 -17.24 6.02
C ALA A 142 -32.11 -16.93 4.51
N SER A 143 -33.04 -16.10 4.08
CA SER A 143 -33.17 -15.67 2.68
C SER A 143 -31.96 -14.86 2.19
N THR A 144 -31.43 -13.95 3.01
CA THR A 144 -30.24 -13.17 2.69
C THR A 144 -29.01 -14.07 2.65
N TRP A 145 -28.89 -14.99 3.62
CA TRP A 145 -27.77 -15.94 3.71
C TRP A 145 -27.64 -16.81 2.47
N SER A 146 -28.77 -17.35 1.98
CA SER A 146 -28.80 -18.22 0.79
C SER A 146 -28.26 -17.53 -0.48
N GLY A 147 -28.29 -16.20 -0.53
CA GLY A 147 -27.74 -15.40 -1.63
C GLY A 147 -26.27 -15.03 -1.47
N THR A 148 -25.60 -15.42 -0.39
CA THR A 148 -24.18 -15.12 -0.17
C THR A 148 -23.27 -16.26 -0.70
N PRO A 149 -21.97 -15.97 -0.97
CA PRO A 149 -21.01 -17.01 -1.26
C PRO A 149 -20.78 -18.03 -0.12
N TYR A 150 -21.35 -17.76 1.05
CA TYR A 150 -21.20 -18.58 2.28
C TYR A 150 -22.45 -19.40 2.60
N ALA A 151 -23.42 -19.49 1.68
CA ALA A 151 -24.70 -20.19 1.87
C ALA A 151 -24.55 -21.67 2.31
N ASN A 152 -23.44 -22.31 1.94
CA ASN A 152 -23.13 -23.69 2.33
C ASN A 152 -22.50 -23.83 3.74
N LYS A 153 -22.31 -22.72 4.45
CA LYS A 153 -21.77 -22.69 5.82
C LYS A 153 -22.90 -22.43 6.83
N SER A 154 -22.62 -22.68 8.09
CA SER A 154 -23.53 -22.32 9.16
C SER A 154 -23.56 -20.80 9.38
N ARG A 155 -24.75 -20.23 9.59
CA ARG A 155 -24.91 -18.83 10.03
C ARG A 155 -24.33 -18.58 11.43
N PHE A 156 -24.14 -19.63 12.24
CA PHE A 156 -23.50 -19.59 13.55
C PHE A 156 -21.98 -19.61 13.47
N ASP A 157 -21.38 -19.97 12.33
CA ASP A 157 -19.94 -19.88 12.14
C ASP A 157 -19.54 -18.40 12.09
N PRO A 158 -18.84 -17.85 13.10
CA PRO A 158 -18.55 -16.44 13.18
C PRO A 158 -17.63 -15.96 12.05
N VAL A 159 -16.77 -16.83 11.53
CA VAL A 159 -15.89 -16.50 10.40
C VAL A 159 -16.71 -16.37 9.12
N ALA A 160 -17.49 -17.40 8.79
CA ALA A 160 -18.36 -17.35 7.61
C ALA A 160 -19.36 -16.17 7.68
N ASN A 161 -19.92 -15.91 8.88
CA ASN A 161 -20.88 -14.83 9.11
C ASN A 161 -20.24 -13.44 8.89
N ALA A 162 -19.03 -13.20 9.40
CA ALA A 162 -18.31 -11.94 9.20
C ALA A 162 -17.87 -11.75 7.75
N PHE A 163 -17.37 -12.77 7.08
CA PHE A 163 -16.99 -12.67 5.67
C PHE A 163 -18.19 -12.49 4.74
N ALA A 164 -19.33 -13.11 5.05
CA ALA A 164 -20.60 -12.85 4.35
C ALA A 164 -21.05 -11.39 4.51
N ALA A 165 -20.89 -10.83 5.72
CA ALA A 165 -21.20 -9.43 5.99
C ALA A 165 -20.27 -8.48 5.24
N ALA A 166 -18.97 -8.77 5.19
CA ALA A 166 -17.99 -8.01 4.41
C ALA A 166 -18.30 -8.06 2.91
N TRP A 167 -18.71 -9.22 2.39
CA TRP A 167 -19.13 -9.36 1.01
C TRP A 167 -20.39 -8.53 0.70
N LEU A 168 -21.41 -8.57 1.56
CA LEU A 168 -22.63 -7.74 1.41
C LEU A 168 -22.30 -6.24 1.49
N TYR A 169 -21.47 -5.84 2.45
CA TYR A 169 -21.01 -4.45 2.59
C TYR A 169 -20.33 -3.96 1.32
N LYS A 170 -19.40 -4.76 0.77
CA LYS A 170 -18.69 -4.43 -0.47
C LYS A 170 -19.63 -4.32 -1.68
N THR A 171 -20.63 -5.20 -1.75
CA THR A 171 -21.51 -5.33 -2.94
C THR A 171 -22.64 -4.31 -2.93
N TYR A 172 -23.23 -4.04 -1.77
CA TYR A 172 -24.47 -3.27 -1.64
C TYR A 172 -24.35 -2.07 -0.68
N GLY A 173 -23.17 -1.88 -0.04
CA GLY A 173 -22.98 -0.85 0.96
C GLY A 173 -23.52 -1.20 2.34
N PRO A 174 -23.39 -0.27 3.31
CA PRO A 174 -23.74 -0.48 4.71
C PRO A 174 -25.25 -0.56 4.98
N GLY A 175 -26.10 -0.09 4.06
CA GLY A 175 -27.52 0.10 4.28
C GLY A 175 -28.38 -1.20 4.31
N ARG A 176 -27.74 -2.37 4.41
CA ARG A 176 -28.46 -3.66 4.54
C ARG A 176 -28.80 -4.02 5.99
N TRP A 177 -28.26 -3.29 6.92
CA TRP A 177 -28.55 -3.42 8.35
C TRP A 177 -29.30 -2.20 8.85
N SER A 178 -30.28 -2.40 9.71
CA SER A 178 -30.97 -1.31 10.41
C SER A 178 -30.10 -0.68 11.50
N CYS A 179 -29.17 -1.44 12.04
CA CYS A 179 -28.12 -0.92 12.88
C CYS A 179 -27.10 -0.16 12.02
N VAL A 180 -27.09 1.14 12.12
CA VAL A 180 -26.06 1.99 11.50
C VAL A 180 -24.86 2.06 12.42
N GLY A 181 -23.69 1.66 11.90
CA GLY A 181 -22.43 1.69 12.62
C GLY A 181 -21.82 3.08 12.73
#